data_4628fdced2109d2e23f3219012d72535
#
_entry.id   4628fdced2109d2e23f3219012d72535
#
_cell.length_a   1.000
_cell.length_b   1.000
_cell.length_c   1.000
_cell.angle_alpha   90.00
_cell.angle_beta   90.00
_cell.angle_gamma   90.00
#
_symmetry.space_group_name_H-M   'P 1'
#
loop_
_entity.id
_entity.type
_entity.pdbx_description
1 polymer ?
#
loop_
_entity_poly.entity_id
_entity_poly.type
_entity_poly.pdbx_seq_one_letter_code
_entity_poly.pdbx_strand_id
1 'polypeptide(L)'
;MGFASFFSNQARKPTGLFGRFVASQIFKKGNAEMNAFIHDSLPIGDNDHVLEIGFGPGELMHAMARRVDNGRVEGVDFSDTMLAIAQRRNRHHIRSGKVKLHRGDFDAMPFDGRRFDTIVTVNTVYFWPQPEATIAKIGGLLKSGGRLAVGFHEKADMQDSNLSRDVFRFYSPRDMEALLATCGAFKTIETISRKGKTKDLYCAFGTK
;
A
#
# COMPACT_ATOMS: atom_id res chain seq x y z
N MET A 1 -26.90 -5.24 8.92
CA MET A 1 -25.59 -5.33 8.22
C MET A 1 -25.29 -6.79 7.97
N GLY A 2 -25.11 -7.19 6.70
CA GLY A 2 -24.78 -8.58 6.38
C GLY A 2 -23.36 -8.95 6.82
N PHE A 3 -23.09 -10.24 7.04
CA PHE A 3 -21.78 -10.76 7.44
C PHE A 3 -20.65 -10.32 6.48
N ALA A 4 -20.92 -10.29 5.17
CA ALA A 4 -19.99 -9.82 4.14
C ALA A 4 -19.61 -8.34 4.32
N SER A 5 -20.58 -7.47 4.65
CA SER A 5 -20.34 -6.04 4.92
C SER A 5 -19.51 -5.83 6.19
N PHE A 6 -19.79 -6.59 7.25
CA PHE A 6 -19.00 -6.55 8.48
C PHE A 6 -17.55 -6.99 8.23
N PHE A 7 -17.35 -8.10 7.51
CA PHE A 7 -16.02 -8.61 7.18
C PHE A 7 -15.24 -7.63 6.28
N SER A 8 -15.90 -7.04 5.30
CA SER A 8 -15.32 -6.03 4.41
C SER A 8 -14.88 -4.78 5.17
N ASN A 9 -15.69 -4.31 6.14
CA ASN A 9 -15.30 -3.20 7.00
C ASN A 9 -14.14 -3.53 7.93
N GLN A 10 -14.05 -4.76 8.44
CA GLN A 10 -12.90 -5.22 9.23
C GLN A 10 -11.63 -5.38 8.37
N ALA A 11 -11.76 -5.75 7.10
CA ALA A 11 -10.64 -5.77 6.17
C ALA A 11 -10.13 -4.35 5.87
N ARG A 12 -11.05 -3.37 5.76
CA ARG A 12 -10.70 -1.95 5.60
C ARG A 12 -10.13 -1.35 6.89
N LYS A 13 -10.78 -1.54 8.03
CA LYS A 13 -10.41 -0.96 9.33
C LYS A 13 -10.58 -1.98 10.44
N PRO A 14 -9.55 -2.81 10.71
CA PRO A 14 -9.60 -3.76 11.80
C PRO A 14 -9.77 -3.06 13.15
N THR A 15 -10.82 -3.43 13.90
CA THR A 15 -11.10 -2.86 15.23
C THR A 15 -11.32 -3.95 16.27
N GLY A 16 -10.94 -3.67 17.52
CA GLY A 16 -11.13 -4.57 18.66
C GLY A 16 -10.28 -5.86 18.59
N LEU A 17 -10.58 -6.81 19.48
CA LEU A 17 -9.87 -8.09 19.57
C LEU A 17 -10.06 -8.96 18.31
N PHE A 18 -11.25 -8.93 17.72
CA PHE A 18 -11.55 -9.64 16.48
C PHE A 18 -10.77 -9.06 15.30
N GLY A 19 -10.70 -7.73 15.18
CA GLY A 19 -9.88 -7.07 14.16
C GLY A 19 -8.39 -7.40 14.31
N ARG A 20 -7.87 -7.52 15.53
CA ARG A 20 -6.48 -7.98 15.79
C ARG A 20 -6.25 -9.41 15.34
N PHE A 21 -7.22 -10.30 15.55
CA PHE A 21 -7.14 -11.69 15.10
C PHE A 21 -7.21 -11.80 13.58
N VAL A 22 -8.17 -11.14 12.95
CA VAL A 22 -8.33 -11.06 11.48
C VAL A 22 -7.07 -10.46 10.85
N ALA A 23 -6.56 -9.36 11.41
CA ALA A 23 -5.32 -8.73 10.97
C ALA A 23 -4.12 -9.66 11.05
N SER A 24 -4.00 -10.43 12.14
CA SER A 24 -2.85 -11.32 12.34
C SER A 24 -2.86 -12.55 11.43
N GLN A 25 -4.02 -13.08 11.07
CA GLN A 25 -4.13 -14.33 10.31
C GLN A 25 -4.36 -14.12 8.81
N ILE A 26 -5.24 -13.20 8.42
CA ILE A 26 -5.61 -12.98 7.02
C ILE A 26 -4.55 -12.14 6.32
N PHE A 27 -4.09 -11.05 6.94
CA PHE A 27 -3.08 -10.18 6.34
C PHE A 27 -1.68 -10.80 6.36
N LYS A 28 -1.37 -11.63 7.36
CA LYS A 28 -0.04 -12.25 7.48
C LYS A 28 0.22 -13.33 6.43
N LYS A 29 -0.79 -14.12 6.06
CA LYS A 29 -0.65 -15.15 5.02
C LYS A 29 -0.98 -14.63 3.61
N GLY A 30 -1.97 -13.74 3.48
CA GLY A 30 -2.44 -13.25 2.18
C GLY A 30 -1.53 -12.21 1.53
N ASN A 31 -0.82 -11.40 2.31
CA ASN A 31 0.00 -10.31 1.77
C ASN A 31 1.50 -10.63 1.68
N ALA A 32 1.97 -11.74 2.27
CA ALA A 32 3.41 -12.05 2.30
C ALA A 32 4.00 -12.22 0.90
N GLU A 33 3.31 -12.92 0.00
CA GLU A 33 3.73 -13.08 -1.40
C GLU A 33 3.71 -11.75 -2.16
N MET A 34 2.65 -10.97 -1.99
CA MET A 34 2.54 -9.66 -2.62
C MET A 34 3.62 -8.71 -2.09
N ASN A 35 3.86 -8.66 -0.79
CA ASN A 35 4.92 -7.84 -0.20
C ASN A 35 6.30 -8.23 -0.71
N ALA A 36 6.59 -9.54 -0.84
CA ALA A 36 7.83 -10.02 -1.42
C ALA A 36 7.96 -9.65 -2.90
N PHE A 37 6.90 -9.83 -3.69
CA PHE A 37 6.87 -9.43 -5.09
C PHE A 37 7.14 -7.94 -5.28
N ILE A 38 6.44 -7.09 -4.52
CA ILE A 38 6.63 -5.64 -4.56
C ILE A 38 8.05 -5.26 -4.11
N HIS A 39 8.53 -5.82 -2.99
CA HIS A 39 9.88 -5.56 -2.49
C HIS A 39 10.97 -5.89 -3.53
N ASP A 40 10.84 -7.04 -4.20
CA ASP A 40 11.80 -7.48 -5.23
C ASP A 40 11.76 -6.60 -6.49
N SER A 41 10.57 -6.04 -6.79
CA SER A 41 10.33 -5.24 -8.00
C SER A 41 10.63 -3.75 -7.81
N LEU A 42 10.77 -3.27 -6.57
CA LEU A 42 11.05 -1.87 -6.28
C LEU A 42 12.55 -1.55 -6.42
N PRO A 43 12.94 -0.63 -7.29
CA PRO A 43 14.32 -0.14 -7.36
C PRO A 43 14.55 0.93 -6.26
N ILE A 44 14.79 0.49 -5.02
CA ILE A 44 15.07 1.38 -3.89
C ILE A 44 16.57 1.58 -3.78
N GLY A 45 16.99 2.84 -3.79
CA GLY A 45 18.37 3.26 -3.53
C GLY A 45 18.65 3.53 -2.04
N ASP A 46 19.93 3.53 -1.68
CA ASP A 46 20.38 3.68 -0.27
C ASP A 46 19.93 4.99 0.40
N ASN A 47 19.74 6.05 -0.39
CA ASN A 47 19.38 7.38 0.10
C ASN A 47 17.90 7.71 -0.11
N ASP A 48 17.09 6.77 -0.58
CA ASP A 48 15.71 7.03 -0.93
C ASP A 48 14.84 7.38 0.27
N HIS A 49 13.96 8.35 0.08
CA HIS A 49 12.86 8.65 0.96
C HIS A 49 11.60 7.97 0.42
N VAL A 50 11.18 6.92 1.11
CA VAL A 50 10.08 6.05 0.69
C VAL A 50 8.85 6.31 1.56
N LEU A 51 7.65 6.33 0.94
CA LEU A 51 6.37 6.36 1.65
C LEU A 51 5.55 5.11 1.35
N GLU A 52 5.09 4.42 2.37
CA GLU A 52 4.08 3.35 2.24
C GLU A 52 2.69 3.86 2.66
N ILE A 53 1.70 3.75 1.77
CA ILE A 53 0.30 4.10 2.04
C ILE A 53 -0.46 2.81 2.41
N GLY A 54 -1.02 2.78 3.63
CA GLY A 54 -1.68 1.61 4.19
C GLY A 54 -0.70 0.52 4.61
N PHE A 55 0.26 0.87 5.48
CA PHE A 55 1.35 -0.03 5.85
C PHE A 55 0.91 -1.32 6.58
N GLY A 56 -0.34 -1.39 7.05
CA GLY A 56 -0.86 -2.55 7.76
C GLY A 56 0.05 -2.98 8.92
N PRO A 57 0.44 -4.28 9.02
CA PRO A 57 1.34 -4.75 10.08
C PRO A 57 2.81 -4.34 9.90
N GLY A 58 3.15 -3.53 8.87
CA GLY A 58 4.48 -2.94 8.65
C GLY A 58 5.55 -3.93 8.16
N GLU A 59 5.15 -4.98 7.43
CA GLU A 59 6.10 -5.99 6.90
C GLU A 59 6.94 -5.43 5.76
N LEU A 60 6.28 -4.80 4.79
CA LEU A 60 6.97 -4.20 3.64
C LEU A 60 7.85 -3.03 4.10
N MET A 61 7.37 -2.18 5.03
CA MET A 61 8.21 -1.15 5.65
C MET A 61 9.48 -1.71 6.27
N HIS A 62 9.37 -2.83 7.00
CA HIS A 62 10.53 -3.49 7.61
C HIS A 62 11.53 -3.97 6.55
N ALA A 63 11.04 -4.54 5.47
CA ALA A 63 11.89 -5.00 4.36
C ALA A 63 12.56 -3.81 3.65
N MET A 64 11.83 -2.75 3.35
CA MET A 64 12.36 -1.55 2.70
C MET A 64 13.39 -0.82 3.58
N ALA A 65 13.16 -0.75 4.90
CA ALA A 65 14.08 -0.12 5.85
C ALA A 65 15.45 -0.82 5.95
N ARG A 66 15.55 -2.07 5.52
CA ARG A 66 16.82 -2.80 5.42
C ARG A 66 17.61 -2.49 4.14
N ARG A 67 16.95 -1.91 3.13
CA ARG A 67 17.58 -1.52 1.86
C ARG A 67 18.09 -0.09 1.85
N VAL A 68 17.40 0.82 2.56
CA VAL A 68 17.86 2.20 2.66
C VAL A 68 18.92 2.31 3.76
N ASP A 69 20.12 2.81 3.45
CA ASP A 69 21.18 3.02 4.44
C ASP A 69 21.10 4.41 5.06
N ASN A 70 21.13 5.45 4.26
CA ASN A 70 21.02 6.85 4.67
C ASN A 70 19.63 7.44 4.39
N GLY A 71 18.77 6.66 3.73
CA GLY A 71 17.41 7.04 3.39
C GLY A 71 16.44 6.88 4.56
N ARG A 72 15.16 7.01 4.25
CA ARG A 72 14.11 6.99 5.26
C ARG A 72 12.85 6.32 4.71
N VAL A 73 12.15 5.53 5.54
CA VAL A 73 10.85 4.93 5.20
C VAL A 73 9.80 5.55 6.11
N GLU A 74 8.85 6.26 5.51
CA GLU A 74 7.65 6.72 6.20
C GLU A 74 6.46 5.84 5.83
N GLY A 75 5.49 5.73 6.71
CA GLY A 75 4.24 5.03 6.41
C GLY A 75 3.05 5.71 7.04
N VAL A 76 1.89 5.62 6.39
CA VAL A 76 0.62 6.10 6.90
C VAL A 76 -0.41 4.98 6.90
N ASP A 77 -1.11 4.82 8.03
CA ASP A 77 -2.24 3.90 8.17
C ASP A 77 -3.24 4.49 9.17
N PHE A 78 -4.52 4.31 8.91
CA PHE A 78 -5.56 4.89 9.78
C PHE A 78 -5.97 3.96 10.94
N SER A 79 -5.48 2.72 10.99
CA SER A 79 -5.81 1.72 12.00
C SER A 79 -4.87 1.77 13.20
N ASP A 80 -5.41 2.05 14.40
CA ASP A 80 -4.64 1.97 15.66
C ASP A 80 -4.06 0.58 15.90
N THR A 81 -4.80 -0.46 15.52
CA THR A 81 -4.37 -1.86 15.65
C THR A 81 -3.14 -2.13 14.78
N MET A 82 -3.16 -1.68 13.51
CA MET A 82 -2.03 -1.85 12.61
C MET A 82 -0.82 -1.03 13.06
N LEU A 83 -1.04 0.21 13.50
CA LEU A 83 0.01 1.05 14.05
C LEU A 83 0.74 0.35 15.22
N ALA A 84 0.00 -0.19 16.18
CA ALA A 84 0.60 -0.88 17.33
C ALA A 84 1.43 -2.11 16.92
N ILE A 85 0.96 -2.89 15.92
CA ILE A 85 1.69 -4.05 15.39
C ILE A 85 2.94 -3.59 14.65
N ALA A 86 2.82 -2.60 13.76
CA ALA A 86 3.92 -2.07 12.97
C ALA A 86 5.00 -1.42 13.84
N GLN A 87 4.63 -0.71 14.92
CA GLN A 87 5.57 -0.16 15.91
C GLN A 87 6.42 -1.24 16.56
N ARG A 88 5.81 -2.36 16.97
CA ARG A 88 6.56 -3.48 17.58
C ARG A 88 7.51 -4.12 16.56
N ARG A 89 7.05 -4.36 15.32
CA ARG A 89 7.85 -4.95 14.25
C ARG A 89 9.03 -4.08 13.88
N ASN A 90 8.81 -2.78 13.74
CA ASN A 90 9.81 -1.84 13.26
C ASN A 90 10.55 -1.10 14.38
N ARG A 91 10.42 -1.53 15.65
CA ARG A 91 10.96 -0.83 16.83
C ARG A 91 12.43 -0.42 16.69
N HIS A 92 13.25 -1.27 16.09
CA HIS A 92 14.67 -1.00 15.91
C HIS A 92 14.90 0.13 14.89
N HIS A 93 14.23 0.04 13.73
CA HIS A 93 14.29 1.07 12.69
C HIS A 93 13.67 2.41 13.12
N ILE A 94 12.65 2.37 13.98
CA ILE A 94 12.05 3.59 14.55
C ILE A 94 13.05 4.26 15.51
N ARG A 95 13.70 3.50 16.37
CA ARG A 95 14.71 4.03 17.33
C ARG A 95 15.92 4.64 16.62
N SER A 96 16.34 4.06 15.50
CA SER A 96 17.43 4.61 14.68
C SER A 96 17.00 5.79 13.80
N GLY A 97 15.72 6.21 13.83
CA GLY A 97 15.19 7.29 13.00
C GLY A 97 14.96 6.92 11.52
N LYS A 98 15.22 5.66 11.14
CA LYS A 98 15.07 5.17 9.76
C LYS A 98 13.60 4.98 9.36
N VAL A 99 12.73 4.60 10.29
CA VAL A 99 11.29 4.41 10.06
C VAL A 99 10.47 5.40 10.85
N LYS A 100 9.49 6.01 10.19
CA LYS A 100 8.49 6.89 10.82
C LYS A 100 7.08 6.42 10.46
N LEU A 101 6.26 6.20 11.47
CA LEU A 101 4.86 5.78 11.33
C LEU A 101 3.92 6.93 11.66
N HIS A 102 2.95 7.13 10.79
CA HIS A 102 1.89 8.13 10.95
C HIS A 102 0.54 7.43 11.06
N ARG A 103 -0.24 7.82 12.06
CA ARG A 103 -1.65 7.42 12.13
C ARG A 103 -2.50 8.47 11.45
N GLY A 104 -3.28 8.08 10.45
CA GLY A 104 -4.20 8.99 9.77
C GLY A 104 -4.71 8.45 8.45
N ASP A 105 -5.64 9.19 7.89
CA ASP A 105 -6.08 9.00 6.52
C ASP A 105 -5.11 9.71 5.58
N PHE A 106 -4.57 8.98 4.59
CA PHE A 106 -3.63 9.52 3.63
C PHE A 106 -4.21 10.73 2.89
N ASP A 107 -5.48 10.67 2.48
CA ASP A 107 -6.10 11.74 1.70
C ASP A 107 -6.25 13.04 2.51
N ALA A 108 -6.50 12.92 3.82
CA ALA A 108 -6.63 14.07 4.72
C ALA A 108 -5.30 14.56 5.32
N MET A 109 -4.23 13.76 5.27
CA MET A 109 -2.96 14.08 5.93
C MET A 109 -2.18 15.15 5.16
N PRO A 110 -1.68 16.21 5.83
CA PRO A 110 -0.74 17.16 5.25
C PRO A 110 0.67 16.54 5.17
N PHE A 111 1.39 16.84 4.12
CA PHE A 111 2.78 16.40 3.93
C PHE A 111 3.80 17.55 3.93
N ASP A 112 3.36 18.79 4.15
CA ASP A 112 4.17 19.99 4.42
C ASP A 112 5.44 20.12 3.56
N GLY A 113 5.27 20.03 2.24
CA GLY A 113 6.37 20.14 1.28
C GLY A 113 7.26 18.89 1.17
N ARG A 114 7.03 17.83 1.94
CA ARG A 114 7.75 16.55 1.81
C ARG A 114 7.59 15.98 0.40
N ARG A 115 8.68 15.38 -0.11
CA ARG A 115 8.73 14.73 -1.41
C ARG A 115 9.44 13.39 -1.27
N PHE A 116 8.96 12.40 -2.01
CA PHE A 116 9.41 11.02 -1.92
C PHE A 116 10.03 10.57 -3.25
N ASP A 117 11.07 9.75 -3.15
CA ASP A 117 11.67 9.06 -4.30
C ASP A 117 10.77 7.92 -4.76
N THR A 118 10.19 7.20 -3.78
CA THR A 118 9.27 6.08 -4.04
C THR A 118 8.04 6.20 -3.14
N ILE A 119 6.85 6.02 -3.72
CA ILE A 119 5.61 5.82 -2.97
C ILE A 119 5.08 4.44 -3.33
N VAL A 120 4.73 3.66 -2.33
CA VAL A 120 4.22 2.30 -2.51
C VAL A 120 2.91 2.09 -1.75
N THR A 121 2.04 1.29 -2.32
CA THR A 121 0.82 0.84 -1.67
C THR A 121 0.49 -0.59 -2.08
N VAL A 122 0.01 -1.39 -1.15
CA VAL A 122 -0.28 -2.81 -1.39
C VAL A 122 -1.68 -3.14 -0.89
N ASN A 123 -2.54 -3.60 -1.79
CA ASN A 123 -3.91 -4.03 -1.50
C ASN A 123 -4.78 -2.95 -0.81
N THR A 124 -4.52 -1.67 -1.03
CA THR A 124 -5.30 -0.57 -0.45
C THR A 124 -6.18 0.16 -1.46
N VAL A 125 -5.80 0.16 -2.73
CA VAL A 125 -6.48 0.87 -3.82
C VAL A 125 -7.98 0.55 -3.91
N TYR A 126 -8.37 -0.64 -3.50
CA TYR A 126 -9.77 -1.08 -3.48
C TYR A 126 -10.68 -0.22 -2.58
N PHE A 127 -10.10 0.45 -1.58
CA PHE A 127 -10.81 1.20 -0.54
C PHE A 127 -10.78 2.71 -0.73
N TRP A 128 -10.10 3.22 -1.77
CA TRP A 128 -9.98 4.66 -1.97
C TRP A 128 -11.31 5.27 -2.40
N PRO A 129 -11.86 6.24 -1.64
CA PRO A 129 -13.16 6.84 -1.97
C PRO A 129 -13.12 7.61 -3.29
N GLN A 130 -12.01 8.31 -3.55
CA GLN A 130 -11.75 9.14 -4.74
C GLN A 130 -10.38 8.76 -5.31
N PRO A 131 -10.26 7.62 -6.00
CA PRO A 131 -8.95 7.10 -6.43
C PRO A 131 -8.18 8.05 -7.35
N GLU A 132 -8.87 8.82 -8.20
CA GLU A 132 -8.25 9.81 -9.08
C GLU A 132 -7.62 10.96 -8.27
N ALA A 133 -8.30 11.45 -7.24
CA ALA A 133 -7.77 12.48 -6.34
C ALA A 133 -6.58 11.96 -5.52
N THR A 134 -6.67 10.70 -5.05
CA THR A 134 -5.57 10.05 -4.34
C THR A 134 -4.34 9.91 -5.23
N ILE A 135 -4.50 9.47 -6.51
CA ILE A 135 -3.40 9.38 -7.47
C ILE A 135 -2.81 10.77 -7.78
N ALA A 136 -3.64 11.80 -7.94
CA ALA A 136 -3.16 13.17 -8.16
C ALA A 136 -2.33 13.67 -6.96
N LYS A 137 -2.76 13.40 -5.72
CA LYS A 137 -2.00 13.70 -4.50
C LYS A 137 -0.66 12.96 -4.48
N ILE A 138 -0.65 11.67 -4.81
CA ILE A 138 0.58 10.86 -4.90
C ILE A 138 1.54 11.48 -5.93
N GLY A 139 1.06 11.80 -7.13
CA GLY A 139 1.85 12.46 -8.16
C GLY A 139 2.45 13.78 -7.69
N GLY A 140 1.69 14.58 -6.91
CA GLY A 140 2.17 15.80 -6.28
C GLY A 140 3.27 15.58 -5.25
N LEU A 141 3.27 14.45 -4.54
CA LEU A 141 4.24 14.11 -3.49
C LEU A 141 5.52 13.46 -4.02
N LEU A 142 5.53 12.94 -5.25
CA LEU A 142 6.73 12.38 -5.86
C LEU A 142 7.71 13.46 -6.31
N LYS A 143 8.99 13.20 -6.14
CA LYS A 143 10.07 13.95 -6.78
C LYS A 143 10.03 13.75 -8.29
N SER A 144 10.71 14.61 -9.05
CA SER A 144 10.98 14.36 -10.47
C SER A 144 11.81 13.07 -10.62
N GLY A 145 11.39 12.18 -11.51
CA GLY A 145 11.95 10.83 -11.64
C GLY A 145 11.52 9.84 -10.56
N GLY A 146 10.73 10.30 -9.57
CA GLY A 146 10.20 9.44 -8.51
C GLY A 146 9.14 8.46 -9.02
N ARG A 147 8.91 7.38 -8.29
CA ARG A 147 8.10 6.25 -8.72
C ARG A 147 6.97 5.92 -7.75
N LEU A 148 5.78 5.68 -8.30
CA LEU A 148 4.67 5.02 -7.61
C LEU A 148 4.70 3.52 -7.93
N ALA A 149 4.41 2.68 -6.93
CA ALA A 149 4.12 1.25 -7.09
C ALA A 149 2.80 0.90 -6.42
N VAL A 150 1.87 0.32 -7.17
CA VAL A 150 0.57 -0.14 -6.67
C VAL A 150 0.49 -1.66 -6.82
N GLY A 151 0.59 -2.37 -5.70
CA GLY A 151 0.38 -3.82 -5.63
C GLY A 151 -1.10 -4.17 -5.50
N PHE A 152 -1.61 -5.04 -6.37
CA PHE A 152 -3.02 -5.45 -6.37
C PHE A 152 -3.23 -6.85 -6.94
N HIS A 153 -4.41 -7.43 -6.70
CA HIS A 153 -4.91 -8.63 -7.36
C HIS A 153 -5.92 -8.23 -8.43
N GLU A 154 -5.95 -8.97 -9.53
CA GLU A 154 -6.84 -8.69 -10.64
C GLU A 154 -8.30 -8.88 -10.25
N LYS A 155 -9.17 -8.10 -10.89
CA LYS A 155 -10.62 -8.14 -10.75
C LYS A 155 -11.19 -9.56 -11.00
N ALA A 156 -10.67 -10.29 -12.00
CA ALA A 156 -11.11 -11.65 -12.30
C ALA A 156 -10.85 -12.61 -11.14
N ASP A 157 -9.69 -12.50 -10.48
CA ASP A 157 -9.31 -13.34 -9.34
C ASP A 157 -10.09 -13.01 -8.05
N MET A 158 -10.76 -11.86 -8.03
CA MET A 158 -11.50 -11.35 -6.87
C MET A 158 -13.02 -11.54 -6.99
N GLN A 159 -13.53 -11.99 -8.15
CA GLN A 159 -14.97 -12.12 -8.41
C GLN A 159 -15.66 -13.15 -7.50
N ASP A 160 -14.97 -14.22 -7.14
CA ASP A 160 -15.47 -15.29 -6.27
C ASP A 160 -15.25 -14.99 -4.77
N SER A 161 -14.67 -13.83 -4.46
CA SER A 161 -14.53 -13.41 -3.06
C SER A 161 -15.87 -12.90 -2.53
N ASN A 162 -16.28 -13.37 -1.33
CA ASN A 162 -17.47 -12.88 -0.62
C ASN A 162 -17.31 -11.43 -0.12
N LEU A 163 -16.63 -10.56 -0.91
CA LEU A 163 -16.39 -9.17 -0.57
C LEU A 163 -17.51 -8.29 -1.14
N SER A 164 -18.01 -7.38 -0.32
CA SER A 164 -19.08 -6.45 -0.72
C SER A 164 -18.56 -5.47 -1.77
N ARG A 165 -19.21 -5.43 -2.93
CA ARG A 165 -18.91 -4.48 -4.02
C ARG A 165 -19.19 -3.03 -3.65
N ASP A 166 -19.95 -2.79 -2.59
CA ASP A 166 -20.20 -1.44 -2.07
C ASP A 166 -18.97 -0.87 -1.35
N VAL A 167 -18.05 -1.74 -0.90
CA VAL A 167 -16.84 -1.38 -0.16
C VAL A 167 -15.57 -1.52 -1.00
N PHE A 168 -15.58 -2.42 -1.99
CA PHE A 168 -14.41 -2.77 -2.79
C PHE A 168 -14.59 -2.39 -4.26
N ARG A 169 -13.63 -1.66 -4.80
CA ARG A 169 -13.47 -1.46 -6.26
C ARG A 169 -12.38 -2.40 -6.75
N PHE A 170 -12.71 -3.26 -7.70
CA PHE A 170 -11.75 -4.17 -8.30
C PHE A 170 -11.24 -3.63 -9.63
N TYR A 171 -9.96 -3.83 -9.89
CA TYR A 171 -9.27 -3.31 -11.06
C TYR A 171 -8.68 -4.46 -11.89
N SER A 172 -8.82 -4.39 -13.21
CA SER A 172 -7.95 -5.10 -14.13
C SER A 172 -6.62 -4.33 -14.27
N PRO A 173 -5.55 -4.94 -14.82
CA PRO A 173 -4.32 -4.21 -15.14
C PRO A 173 -4.58 -2.96 -15.97
N ARG A 174 -5.45 -3.05 -16.97
CA ARG A 174 -5.85 -1.93 -17.84
C ARG A 174 -6.59 -0.82 -17.08
N ASP A 175 -7.50 -1.20 -16.16
CA ASP A 175 -8.20 -0.21 -15.32
C ASP A 175 -7.22 0.53 -14.41
N MET A 176 -6.19 -0.18 -13.90
CA MET A 176 -5.17 0.41 -13.04
C MET A 176 -4.27 1.38 -13.83
N GLU A 177 -3.82 1.01 -15.02
CA GLU A 177 -3.05 1.90 -15.89
C GLU A 177 -3.85 3.14 -16.27
N ALA A 178 -5.13 2.97 -16.61
CA ALA A 178 -6.03 4.10 -16.87
C ALA A 178 -6.18 5.01 -15.65
N LEU A 179 -6.31 4.44 -14.44
CA LEU A 179 -6.37 5.22 -13.20
C LEU A 179 -5.08 6.02 -12.98
N LEU A 180 -3.91 5.41 -13.16
CA LEU A 180 -2.64 6.12 -13.01
C LEU A 180 -2.49 7.26 -14.02
N ALA A 181 -3.00 7.08 -15.24
CA ALA A 181 -2.96 8.09 -16.30
C ALA A 181 -3.81 9.33 -16.00
N THR A 182 -4.82 9.24 -15.14
CA THR A 182 -5.78 10.35 -14.88
C THR A 182 -5.12 11.62 -14.36
N CYS A 183 -4.03 11.51 -13.59
CA CYS A 183 -3.39 12.69 -13.01
C CYS A 183 -2.40 13.41 -13.94
N GLY A 184 -2.05 12.81 -15.09
CA GLY A 184 -1.08 13.39 -16.03
C GLY A 184 0.34 13.60 -15.48
N ALA A 185 0.64 13.10 -14.27
CA ALA A 185 1.93 13.31 -13.62
C ALA A 185 2.99 12.27 -14.02
N PHE A 186 2.58 11.13 -14.54
CA PHE A 186 3.48 10.02 -14.87
C PHE A 186 3.87 10.03 -16.36
N LYS A 187 5.17 10.03 -16.62
CA LYS A 187 5.75 9.94 -17.98
C LYS A 187 5.65 8.52 -18.55
N THR A 188 5.82 7.53 -17.67
CA THR A 188 5.68 6.12 -18.03
C THR A 188 4.76 5.43 -17.05
N ILE A 189 3.93 4.53 -17.57
CA ILE A 189 3.05 3.66 -16.79
C ILE A 189 3.27 2.26 -17.34
N GLU A 190 3.53 1.30 -16.47
CA GLU A 190 3.72 -0.10 -16.82
C GLU A 190 3.15 -1.01 -15.73
N THR A 191 2.65 -2.17 -16.11
CA THR A 191 2.18 -3.18 -15.18
C THR A 191 2.96 -4.47 -15.37
N ILE A 192 3.52 -4.99 -14.30
CA ILE A 192 4.17 -6.31 -14.27
C ILE A 192 3.30 -7.28 -13.46
N SER A 193 3.49 -8.57 -13.72
CA SER A 193 2.81 -9.62 -12.96
C SER A 193 3.74 -10.76 -12.59
N ARG A 194 3.36 -11.48 -11.54
CA ARG A 194 4.02 -12.72 -11.09
C ARG A 194 2.93 -13.72 -10.72
N LYS A 195 3.09 -14.96 -11.13
CA LYS A 195 2.19 -16.04 -10.72
C LYS A 195 2.33 -16.30 -9.22
N GLY A 196 1.23 -16.15 -8.48
CA GLY A 196 1.18 -16.47 -7.06
C GLY A 196 0.66 -17.90 -6.82
N LYS A 197 0.63 -18.35 -5.57
CA LYS A 197 0.17 -19.69 -5.19
C LYS A 197 -1.33 -19.90 -5.40
N THR A 198 -2.10 -18.86 -5.17
CA THR A 198 -3.57 -18.90 -5.25
C THR A 198 -4.14 -17.90 -6.22
N LYS A 199 -3.51 -16.75 -6.39
CA LYS A 199 -3.92 -15.63 -7.24
C LYS A 199 -2.70 -15.00 -7.87
N ASP A 200 -2.84 -14.47 -9.07
CA ASP A 200 -1.79 -13.72 -9.70
C ASP A 200 -1.55 -12.38 -8.99
N LEU A 201 -0.30 -11.97 -8.94
CA LEU A 201 0.17 -10.75 -8.30
C LEU A 201 0.46 -9.71 -9.37
N TYR A 202 -0.08 -8.52 -9.24
CA TYR A 202 0.16 -7.42 -10.17
C TYR A 202 0.78 -6.23 -9.45
N CYS A 203 1.67 -5.54 -10.13
CA CYS A 203 2.21 -4.26 -9.71
C CYS A 203 2.16 -3.27 -10.86
N ALA A 204 1.40 -2.19 -10.70
CA ALA A 204 1.42 -1.07 -11.63
C ALA A 204 2.40 -0.01 -11.13
N PHE A 205 3.29 0.43 -12.02
CA PHE A 205 4.24 1.50 -11.79
C PHE A 205 3.87 2.74 -12.55
N GLY A 206 4.06 3.92 -11.92
CA GLY A 206 4.03 5.22 -12.56
C GLY A 206 5.33 5.96 -12.25
N THR A 207 6.08 6.39 -13.27
CA THR A 207 7.31 7.19 -13.10
C THR A 207 7.04 8.66 -13.50
N LYS A 208 7.32 9.60 -12.59
CA LYS A 208 7.09 11.04 -12.76
C LYS A 208 8.13 11.73 -13.63
#